data_7976a571352cae35e7084f0bab7e2712
#
_entry.id   7976a571352cae35e7084f0bab7e2712
#
_cell.length_a   1.000
_cell.length_b   1.000
_cell.length_c   1.000
_cell.angle_alpha   90.00
_cell.angle_beta   90.00
_cell.angle_gamma   90.00
#
_symmetry.space_group_name_H-M   'P 1'
#
loop_
_entity.id
_entity.type
_entity.pdbx_description
1 polymer ?
#
loop_
_entity_poly.entity_id
_entity_poly.type
_entity_poly.pdbx_seq_one_letter_code
_entity_poly.pdbx_strand_id
1 'polypeptide(L)'
;GQMLPVMAAEDTGDAASVKSDGASATEKEVTLRVCSWEEYIDEGGWDEDEALELDNGTTIFGENSMVEDFENWYYENYGVKVNVQYSCFGTNEDLYNMLTLGDVYDLVCPSEYMIMKLMSENKLEPLSDDFFDENNDKNYYINGVSPYIRDTFETHEINGETWSKYAAGFMFGITGILYNPEKMTADEAGTWTVLNNPKFAKQITIKDNVRDSYFAAVGALQRDKLMDTEFRTQDDYSEQLKDIMNDVSPETIAKSQDLLQDIKDNVYSFETDSGKADMITGKVVANYQWSGDAVYAMDQAEEDGVKLDFAVPEECTNLYFDGWVMLKNGIDGDADRKQAAEAFINFVS
;
A
#
# COMPACT_ATOMS: atom_id res chain seq x y z
N GLY A 1 -11.37 -7.41 43.35
CA GLY A 1 -12.42 -7.73 42.45
C GLY A 1 -12.96 -9.12 42.75
N GLN A 2 -14.19 -9.20 43.18
CA GLN A 2 -14.82 -10.49 43.40
C GLN A 2 -15.29 -11.04 42.06
N MET A 3 -14.84 -12.22 41.73
CA MET A 3 -15.45 -13.03 40.70
C MET A 3 -16.80 -13.50 41.20
N LEU A 4 -17.85 -13.12 40.53
CA LEU A 4 -19.15 -13.75 40.73
C LEU A 4 -19.12 -15.13 40.06
N PRO A 5 -19.58 -16.16 40.74
CA PRO A 5 -19.67 -17.47 40.08
C PRO A 5 -20.74 -17.42 39.00
N VAL A 6 -20.40 -17.84 37.83
CA VAL A 6 -21.36 -18.14 36.79
C VAL A 6 -22.13 -19.38 37.29
N MET A 7 -23.36 -19.17 37.66
CA MET A 7 -24.26 -20.30 37.93
C MET A 7 -24.52 -20.96 36.59
N ALA A 8 -24.02 -22.16 36.43
CA ALA A 8 -24.46 -23.02 35.38
C ALA A 8 -25.94 -23.24 35.56
N ALA A 9 -26.73 -22.87 34.61
CA ALA A 9 -28.12 -23.26 34.60
C ALA A 9 -28.14 -24.79 34.46
N GLU A 10 -28.72 -25.42 35.41
CA GLU A 10 -29.00 -26.85 35.25
C GLU A 10 -29.98 -26.99 34.10
N ASP A 11 -29.49 -27.53 33.04
CA ASP A 11 -30.33 -27.91 31.93
C ASP A 11 -31.13 -29.13 32.34
N THR A 12 -32.37 -28.88 32.68
CA THR A 12 -33.34 -29.95 32.86
C THR A 12 -34.06 -30.26 31.57
N GLY A 13 -33.53 -29.77 30.45
CA GLY A 13 -34.13 -30.03 29.16
C GLY A 13 -33.98 -31.45 28.69
N ASP A 14 -34.98 -31.84 28.07
CA ASP A 14 -35.07 -33.14 27.44
C ASP A 14 -34.11 -33.23 26.29
N ALA A 15 -32.94 -33.68 26.59
CA ALA A 15 -31.88 -33.75 25.60
C ALA A 15 -32.15 -34.74 24.50
N ALA A 16 -33.22 -35.44 24.61
CA ALA A 16 -33.45 -36.52 23.70
C ALA A 16 -33.82 -36.15 22.30
N SER A 17 -34.18 -34.94 22.11
CA SER A 17 -34.68 -34.58 20.81
C SER A 17 -33.66 -34.02 19.89
N VAL A 18 -32.53 -33.88 20.36
CA VAL A 18 -31.58 -33.27 19.55
C VAL A 18 -30.71 -34.23 18.85
N LYS A 19 -31.17 -34.72 17.88
CA LYS A 19 -30.39 -35.45 17.07
C LYS A 19 -29.90 -34.74 16.03
N SER A 20 -29.23 -34.52 16.02
CA SER A 20 -28.57 -34.49 15.62
C SER A 20 -27.93 -34.45 14.49
N ASP A 21 -28.55 -34.39 13.68
CA ASP A 21 -28.14 -34.36 12.44
C ASP A 21 -27.44 -33.19 12.04
N GLY A 22 -27.63 -32.28 12.69
CA GLY A 22 -26.98 -31.22 12.39
C GLY A 22 -25.91 -30.94 13.23
N ALA A 23 -25.82 -31.73 13.99
CA ALA A 23 -24.96 -31.48 14.95
C ALA A 23 -23.65 -31.06 14.59
N SER A 24 -23.35 -31.38 13.63
CA SER A 24 -22.13 -30.98 13.20
C SER A 24 -22.06 -29.61 12.78
N ALA A 25 -23.02 -28.91 13.03
CA ALA A 25 -23.02 -27.59 12.64
C ALA A 25 -22.07 -26.72 13.43
N THR A 26 -20.93 -27.14 13.74
CA THR A 26 -19.87 -26.21 14.04
C THR A 26 -19.59 -25.43 12.77
N GLU A 27 -20.00 -24.17 12.77
CA GLU A 27 -19.62 -23.25 11.73
C GLU A 27 -18.11 -23.31 11.55
N LYS A 28 -17.68 -23.50 10.29
CA LYS A 28 -16.28 -23.40 9.95
C LYS A 28 -15.85 -21.95 10.13
N GLU A 29 -14.81 -21.76 10.88
CA GLU A 29 -14.26 -20.43 11.17
C GLU A 29 -12.80 -20.38 10.73
N VAL A 30 -12.44 -19.30 10.05
CA VAL A 30 -11.08 -19.04 9.57
C VAL A 30 -10.64 -17.67 10.08
N THR A 31 -9.48 -17.60 10.68
CA THR A 31 -8.84 -16.33 11.01
C THR A 31 -7.88 -15.97 9.88
N LEU A 32 -8.02 -14.74 9.35
CA LEU A 32 -7.18 -14.18 8.31
C LEU A 32 -6.46 -12.95 8.83
N ARG A 33 -5.15 -13.00 8.89
CA ARG A 33 -4.31 -11.89 9.39
C ARG A 33 -3.78 -11.12 8.20
N VAL A 34 -4.21 -9.87 8.06
CA VAL A 34 -3.89 -9.00 6.94
C VAL A 34 -3.13 -7.77 7.43
N CYS A 35 -2.06 -7.40 6.76
CA CYS A 35 -1.33 -6.18 7.06
C CYS A 35 -1.03 -5.42 5.76
N SER A 36 -1.40 -4.15 5.72
CA SER A 36 -1.27 -3.31 4.55
C SER A 36 -0.92 -1.87 4.92
N TRP A 37 -0.97 -0.98 3.96
CA TRP A 37 -0.77 0.44 4.17
C TRP A 37 -2.00 1.06 4.82
N GLU A 38 -1.82 2.18 5.50
CA GLU A 38 -2.93 2.99 5.96
C GLU A 38 -3.72 3.54 4.77
N GLU A 39 -5.04 3.65 4.93
CA GLU A 39 -5.95 4.23 3.93
C GLU A 39 -6.03 3.47 2.60
N TYR A 40 -5.61 2.20 2.57
CA TYR A 40 -5.72 1.36 1.39
C TYR A 40 -7.09 0.69 1.23
N ILE A 41 -7.84 0.55 2.31
CA ILE A 41 -9.21 0.06 2.29
C ILE A 41 -10.10 0.95 3.14
N ASP A 42 -11.38 0.97 2.82
CA ASP A 42 -12.35 1.82 3.50
C ASP A 42 -12.65 1.29 4.91
N GLU A 43 -12.66 2.18 5.88
CA GLU A 43 -12.95 1.84 7.29
C GLU A 43 -14.44 1.94 7.65
N GLY A 44 -15.29 2.41 6.72
CA GLY A 44 -16.71 2.56 6.95
C GLY A 44 -17.09 3.78 7.77
N GLY A 45 -18.34 3.78 8.24
CA GLY A 45 -18.82 4.87 9.10
C GLY A 45 -19.06 6.18 8.37
N TRP A 46 -19.37 6.13 7.08
CA TRP A 46 -19.64 7.34 6.29
C TRP A 46 -20.88 8.06 6.78
N ASP A 47 -20.86 9.39 6.69
CA ASP A 47 -22.06 10.20 6.89
C ASP A 47 -23.00 10.05 5.68
N GLU A 48 -24.30 10.33 5.87
CA GLU A 48 -25.30 10.14 4.79
C GLU A 48 -24.99 10.93 3.53
N ASP A 49 -24.38 12.10 3.65
CA ASP A 49 -23.99 12.95 2.52
C ASP A 49 -22.75 12.47 1.78
N GLU A 50 -22.03 11.51 2.33
CA GLU A 50 -20.86 10.87 1.69
C GLU A 50 -21.24 9.67 0.81
N ALA A 51 -22.53 9.29 0.78
CA ALA A 51 -22.99 8.17 -0.03
C ALA A 51 -22.61 8.34 -1.50
N LEU A 52 -22.11 7.26 -2.10
CA LEU A 52 -21.61 7.25 -3.47
C LEU A 52 -22.59 6.50 -4.39
N GLU A 53 -23.13 7.19 -5.40
CA GLU A 53 -23.94 6.57 -6.43
C GLU A 53 -23.04 6.15 -7.61
N LEU A 54 -23.10 4.87 -7.95
CA LEU A 54 -22.35 4.31 -9.08
C LEU A 54 -23.15 4.46 -10.39
N ASP A 55 -22.45 4.43 -11.51
CA ASP A 55 -23.05 4.55 -12.85
C ASP A 55 -24.14 3.50 -13.14
N ASN A 56 -24.08 2.35 -12.46
CA ASN A 56 -25.08 1.29 -12.59
C ASN A 56 -26.32 1.50 -11.72
N GLY A 57 -26.44 2.63 -11.04
CA GLY A 57 -27.56 2.95 -10.17
C GLY A 57 -27.46 2.41 -8.74
N THR A 58 -26.37 1.73 -8.40
CA THR A 58 -26.15 1.24 -7.04
C THR A 58 -25.60 2.36 -6.16
N THR A 59 -26.12 2.50 -4.95
CA THR A 59 -25.61 3.46 -3.97
C THR A 59 -24.82 2.74 -2.89
N ILE A 60 -23.61 3.22 -2.64
CA ILE A 60 -22.76 2.74 -1.54
C ILE A 60 -22.89 3.72 -0.40
N PHE A 61 -23.36 3.24 0.76
CA PHE A 61 -23.59 4.07 1.94
C PHE A 61 -22.39 4.09 2.90
N GLY A 62 -21.47 3.13 2.78
CA GLY A 62 -20.25 3.08 3.59
C GLY A 62 -20.49 2.91 5.10
N GLU A 63 -21.57 2.23 5.47
CA GLU A 63 -21.89 1.98 6.88
C GLU A 63 -20.84 1.07 7.53
N ASN A 64 -20.49 0.00 6.83
CA ASN A 64 -19.52 -0.98 7.29
C ASN A 64 -18.14 -0.67 6.71
N SER A 65 -17.10 -1.13 7.40
CA SER A 65 -15.76 -1.19 6.83
C SER A 65 -15.72 -2.23 5.68
N MET A 66 -14.73 -2.10 4.80
CA MET A 66 -14.51 -3.10 3.75
C MET A 66 -14.22 -4.48 4.34
N VAL A 67 -13.54 -4.55 5.49
CA VAL A 67 -13.31 -5.81 6.21
C VAL A 67 -14.63 -6.44 6.63
N GLU A 68 -15.53 -5.69 7.23
CA GLU A 68 -16.85 -6.20 7.63
C GLU A 68 -17.66 -6.66 6.43
N ASP A 69 -17.66 -5.90 5.35
CA ASP A 69 -18.33 -6.25 4.11
C ASP A 69 -17.76 -7.53 3.50
N PHE A 70 -16.44 -7.70 3.54
CA PHE A 70 -15.81 -8.94 3.10
C PHE A 70 -16.23 -10.13 3.96
N GLU A 71 -16.22 -9.98 5.28
CA GLU A 71 -16.62 -11.06 6.20
C GLU A 71 -18.06 -11.51 5.93
N ASN A 72 -18.97 -10.56 5.72
CA ASN A 72 -20.37 -10.85 5.39
C ASN A 72 -20.50 -11.51 4.01
N TRP A 73 -19.83 -10.96 3.01
CA TRP A 73 -19.84 -11.50 1.64
C TRP A 73 -19.28 -12.92 1.60
N TYR A 74 -18.21 -13.18 2.32
CA TYR A 74 -17.59 -14.52 2.36
C TYR A 74 -18.52 -15.55 3.00
N TYR A 75 -19.19 -15.16 4.07
CA TYR A 75 -20.20 -16.02 4.70
C TYR A 75 -21.37 -16.32 3.78
N GLU A 76 -21.91 -15.31 3.12
CA GLU A 76 -23.02 -15.46 2.19
C GLU A 76 -22.70 -16.34 1.00
N ASN A 77 -21.47 -16.27 0.50
CA ASN A 77 -21.07 -17.00 -0.71
C ASN A 77 -20.47 -18.38 -0.45
N TYR A 78 -19.84 -18.58 0.70
CA TYR A 78 -19.11 -19.81 0.99
C TYR A 78 -19.55 -20.52 2.27
N GLY A 79 -20.43 -19.92 3.05
CA GLY A 79 -20.90 -20.49 4.32
C GLY A 79 -19.80 -20.61 5.38
N VAL A 80 -18.72 -19.85 5.24
CA VAL A 80 -17.57 -19.86 6.14
C VAL A 80 -17.48 -18.53 6.86
N LYS A 81 -17.37 -18.59 8.18
CA LYS A 81 -17.13 -17.41 8.99
C LYS A 81 -15.63 -17.08 8.96
N VAL A 82 -15.28 -15.95 8.39
CA VAL A 82 -13.91 -15.44 8.42
C VAL A 82 -13.81 -14.32 9.43
N ASN A 83 -12.78 -14.37 10.27
CA ASN A 83 -12.43 -13.29 11.18
C ASN A 83 -11.15 -12.64 10.64
N VAL A 84 -11.29 -11.45 10.07
CA VAL A 84 -10.16 -10.70 9.51
C VAL A 84 -9.56 -9.82 10.59
N GLN A 85 -8.30 -10.06 10.90
CA GLN A 85 -7.48 -9.20 11.75
C GLN A 85 -6.66 -8.31 10.84
N TYR A 86 -7.11 -7.07 10.67
CA TYR A 86 -6.48 -6.11 9.76
C TYR A 86 -5.63 -5.12 10.54
N SER A 87 -4.40 -4.93 10.08
CA SER A 87 -3.46 -3.97 10.65
C SER A 87 -2.68 -3.28 9.54
N CYS A 88 -1.89 -2.27 9.90
CA CYS A 88 -1.13 -1.46 8.96
C CYS A 88 0.34 -1.41 9.32
N PHE A 89 1.18 -1.17 8.31
CA PHE A 89 2.60 -0.88 8.47
C PHE A 89 2.91 0.48 7.82
N GLY A 90 3.92 1.17 8.33
CA GLY A 90 4.29 2.50 7.84
C GLY A 90 5.21 2.46 6.62
N THR A 91 6.16 1.51 6.58
CA THR A 91 7.11 1.34 5.48
C THR A 91 7.30 -0.13 5.16
N ASN A 92 7.81 -0.45 3.95
CA ASN A 92 8.17 -1.82 3.59
C ASN A 92 9.23 -2.38 4.56
N GLU A 93 10.15 -1.55 4.99
CA GLU A 93 11.20 -1.93 5.94
C GLU A 93 10.61 -2.29 7.31
N ASP A 94 9.63 -1.53 7.77
CA ASP A 94 8.90 -1.85 9.02
C ASP A 94 8.19 -3.21 8.90
N LEU A 95 7.52 -3.45 7.78
CA LEU A 95 6.89 -4.76 7.53
C LEU A 95 7.93 -5.88 7.57
N TYR A 96 9.05 -5.70 6.87
CA TYR A 96 10.10 -6.71 6.85
C TYR A 96 10.68 -6.97 8.25
N ASN A 97 10.87 -5.92 9.03
CA ASN A 97 11.34 -6.04 10.42
C ASN A 97 10.34 -6.79 11.29
N MET A 98 9.04 -6.49 11.17
CA MET A 98 7.99 -7.22 11.90
C MET A 98 8.02 -8.72 11.56
N LEU A 99 8.14 -9.06 10.28
CA LEU A 99 8.23 -10.46 9.85
C LEU A 99 9.50 -11.14 10.38
N THR A 100 10.63 -10.44 10.39
CA THR A 100 11.90 -10.95 10.90
C THR A 100 11.85 -11.18 12.42
N LEU A 101 11.12 -10.34 13.14
CA LEU A 101 10.93 -10.46 14.59
C LEU A 101 9.90 -11.53 14.98
N GLY A 102 9.27 -12.17 14.01
CA GLY A 102 8.39 -13.30 14.25
C GLY A 102 6.89 -13.00 14.19
N ASP A 103 6.49 -11.78 13.80
CA ASP A 103 5.09 -11.50 13.54
C ASP A 103 4.60 -12.34 12.36
N VAL A 104 3.40 -12.89 12.50
CA VAL A 104 2.82 -13.79 11.49
C VAL A 104 1.61 -13.13 10.84
N TYR A 105 1.69 -12.99 9.53
CA TYR A 105 0.57 -12.53 8.69
C TYR A 105 0.31 -13.55 7.58
N ASP A 106 -0.93 -13.60 7.12
CA ASP A 106 -1.32 -14.48 6.01
C ASP A 106 -1.24 -13.73 4.69
N LEU A 107 -1.58 -12.45 4.70
CA LEU A 107 -1.70 -11.61 3.51
C LEU A 107 -1.15 -10.21 3.80
N VAL A 108 -0.26 -9.73 2.95
CA VAL A 108 0.33 -8.40 3.05
C VAL A 108 0.37 -7.74 1.67
N CYS A 109 0.46 -6.40 1.63
CA CYS A 109 0.46 -5.63 0.38
C CYS A 109 1.70 -4.71 0.27
N PRO A 110 2.90 -5.27 0.15
CA PRO A 110 4.12 -4.46 0.02
C PRO A 110 4.34 -3.94 -1.39
N SER A 111 5.34 -3.09 -1.53
CA SER A 111 5.81 -2.62 -2.83
C SER A 111 6.65 -3.68 -3.55
N GLU A 112 6.82 -3.52 -4.86
CA GLU A 112 7.47 -4.51 -5.74
C GLU A 112 8.86 -4.94 -5.28
N TYR A 113 9.69 -4.02 -4.79
CA TYR A 113 11.03 -4.40 -4.35
C TYR A 113 11.01 -5.31 -3.12
N MET A 114 10.03 -5.13 -2.25
CA MET A 114 9.83 -6.01 -1.10
C MET A 114 9.21 -7.34 -1.52
N ILE A 115 8.31 -7.33 -2.51
CA ILE A 115 7.80 -8.56 -3.12
C ILE A 115 8.97 -9.39 -3.67
N MET A 116 9.86 -8.77 -4.43
CA MET A 116 11.04 -9.43 -4.98
C MET A 116 11.95 -9.99 -3.88
N LYS A 117 12.15 -9.23 -2.81
CA LYS A 117 12.95 -9.69 -1.67
C LYS A 117 12.33 -10.92 -1.00
N LEU A 118 11.03 -10.89 -0.75
CA LEU A 118 10.31 -12.01 -0.15
C LEU A 118 10.29 -13.24 -1.09
N MET A 119 10.17 -13.01 -2.40
CA MET A 119 10.31 -14.07 -3.41
C MET A 119 11.71 -14.70 -3.34
N SER A 120 12.75 -13.90 -3.35
CA SER A 120 14.13 -14.38 -3.33
C SER A 120 14.48 -15.15 -2.05
N GLU A 121 13.81 -14.85 -0.96
CA GLU A 121 13.97 -15.53 0.33
C GLU A 121 13.02 -16.72 0.50
N ASN A 122 12.24 -17.04 -0.53
CA ASN A 122 11.28 -18.15 -0.55
C ASN A 122 10.25 -18.09 0.59
N LYS A 123 9.74 -16.88 0.84
CA LYS A 123 8.77 -16.61 1.93
C LYS A 123 7.33 -16.53 1.49
N LEU A 124 7.06 -16.61 0.17
CA LEU A 124 5.72 -16.42 -0.37
C LEU A 124 5.05 -17.73 -0.75
N GLU A 125 3.75 -17.79 -0.48
CA GLU A 125 2.86 -18.84 -0.95
C GLU A 125 2.39 -18.49 -2.36
N PRO A 126 2.51 -19.42 -3.34
CA PRO A 126 2.02 -19.14 -4.70
C PRO A 126 0.50 -18.96 -4.73
N LEU A 127 0.03 -18.08 -5.59
CA LEU A 127 -1.38 -17.99 -5.93
C LEU A 127 -1.82 -19.28 -6.65
N SER A 128 -3.04 -19.73 -6.37
CA SER A 128 -3.57 -20.92 -7.02
C SER A 128 -3.94 -20.68 -8.47
N ASP A 129 -3.96 -21.73 -9.28
CA ASP A 129 -4.42 -21.64 -10.68
C ASP A 129 -5.87 -21.15 -10.77
N ASP A 130 -6.72 -21.57 -9.82
CA ASP A 130 -8.12 -21.14 -9.76
C ASP A 130 -8.28 -19.63 -9.57
N PHE A 131 -7.32 -18.98 -8.94
CA PHE A 131 -7.33 -17.51 -8.77
C PHE A 131 -7.29 -16.77 -10.12
N PHE A 132 -6.67 -17.36 -11.12
CA PHE A 132 -6.53 -16.81 -12.46
C PHE A 132 -7.58 -17.29 -13.46
N ASP A 133 -8.57 -18.05 -13.02
CA ASP A 133 -9.65 -18.53 -13.89
C ASP A 133 -10.62 -17.40 -14.24
N GLU A 134 -10.54 -16.92 -15.47
CA GLU A 134 -11.38 -15.83 -15.98
C GLU A 134 -12.86 -16.22 -16.14
N ASN A 135 -13.18 -17.50 -16.11
CA ASN A 135 -14.56 -17.99 -16.19
C ASN A 135 -15.31 -17.95 -14.86
N ASN A 136 -14.58 -17.71 -13.75
CA ASN A 136 -15.22 -17.53 -12.45
C ASN A 136 -15.51 -16.07 -12.20
N ASP A 137 -16.80 -15.71 -12.14
CA ASP A 137 -17.26 -14.34 -11.95
C ASP A 137 -16.81 -13.71 -10.63
N LYS A 138 -16.44 -14.53 -9.65
CA LYS A 138 -15.93 -14.05 -8.35
C LYS A 138 -14.43 -13.77 -8.34
N ASN A 139 -13.73 -14.08 -9.42
CA ASN A 139 -12.34 -13.73 -9.59
C ASN A 139 -12.21 -12.30 -10.10
N TYR A 140 -12.59 -11.36 -9.25
CA TYR A 140 -12.64 -9.94 -9.61
C TYR A 140 -11.28 -9.38 -10.00
N TYR A 141 -10.20 -9.88 -9.39
CA TYR A 141 -8.87 -9.43 -9.74
C TYR A 141 -8.55 -9.69 -11.22
N ILE A 142 -8.59 -10.94 -11.64
CA ILE A 142 -8.18 -11.28 -13.01
C ILE A 142 -9.14 -10.73 -14.07
N ASN A 143 -10.42 -10.59 -13.72
CA ASN A 143 -11.44 -10.07 -14.63
C ASN A 143 -11.47 -8.53 -14.68
N GLY A 144 -10.88 -7.84 -13.73
CA GLY A 144 -10.97 -6.40 -13.62
C GLY A 144 -9.64 -5.65 -13.49
N VAL A 145 -8.54 -6.34 -13.35
CA VAL A 145 -7.23 -5.69 -13.18
C VAL A 145 -6.85 -4.84 -14.39
N SER A 146 -6.27 -3.68 -14.14
CA SER A 146 -5.71 -2.85 -15.20
C SER A 146 -4.75 -3.66 -16.08
N PRO A 147 -4.86 -3.57 -17.42
CA PRO A 147 -3.91 -4.25 -18.31
C PRO A 147 -2.46 -3.88 -18.03
N TYR A 148 -2.21 -2.65 -17.62
CA TYR A 148 -0.87 -2.17 -17.28
C TYR A 148 -0.30 -2.88 -16.05
N ILE A 149 -1.09 -3.01 -14.98
CA ILE A 149 -0.68 -3.73 -13.77
C ILE A 149 -0.48 -5.22 -14.10
N ARG A 150 -1.44 -5.82 -14.78
CA ARG A 150 -1.36 -7.24 -15.17
C ARG A 150 -0.10 -7.53 -15.96
N ASP A 151 0.16 -6.75 -17.02
CA ASP A 151 1.34 -6.92 -17.86
C ASP A 151 2.63 -6.78 -17.05
N THR A 152 2.71 -5.78 -16.19
CA THR A 152 3.87 -5.55 -15.33
C THR A 152 4.16 -6.77 -14.45
N PHE A 153 3.15 -7.33 -13.79
CA PHE A 153 3.33 -8.47 -12.88
C PHE A 153 3.57 -9.79 -13.61
N GLU A 154 3.04 -9.94 -14.83
CA GLU A 154 3.25 -11.15 -15.64
C GLU A 154 4.59 -11.17 -16.37
N THR A 155 5.21 -10.01 -16.61
CA THR A 155 6.45 -9.91 -17.39
C THR A 155 7.71 -9.72 -16.57
N HIS A 156 7.60 -9.22 -15.34
CA HIS A 156 8.76 -9.07 -14.46
C HIS A 156 9.04 -10.38 -13.71
N GLU A 157 10.32 -10.70 -13.61
CA GLU A 157 10.77 -11.95 -13.02
C GLU A 157 11.88 -11.73 -11.99
N ILE A 158 11.99 -12.66 -11.05
CA ILE A 158 13.16 -12.82 -10.21
C ILE A 158 13.46 -14.32 -10.07
N ASN A 159 14.72 -14.69 -10.29
CA ASN A 159 15.17 -16.09 -10.22
C ASN A 159 14.34 -17.05 -11.12
N GLY A 160 13.91 -16.56 -12.29
CA GLY A 160 13.12 -17.36 -13.23
C GLY A 160 11.64 -17.49 -12.92
N GLU A 161 11.14 -16.82 -11.90
CA GLU A 161 9.73 -16.81 -11.54
C GLU A 161 9.12 -15.42 -11.73
N THR A 162 7.92 -15.36 -12.34
CA THR A 162 7.21 -14.09 -12.52
C THR A 162 6.66 -13.58 -11.21
N TRP A 163 6.50 -12.25 -11.09
CA TRP A 163 5.83 -11.67 -9.94
C TRP A 163 4.40 -12.21 -9.79
N SER A 164 3.70 -12.43 -10.92
CA SER A 164 2.31 -12.90 -10.92
C SER A 164 2.14 -14.29 -10.32
N LYS A 165 3.18 -15.08 -10.23
CA LYS A 165 3.10 -16.39 -9.55
C LYS A 165 2.74 -16.24 -8.07
N TYR A 166 3.16 -15.14 -7.45
CA TYR A 166 3.00 -14.91 -6.02
C TYR A 166 2.17 -13.68 -5.68
N ALA A 167 2.05 -12.72 -6.59
CA ALA A 167 1.50 -11.42 -6.29
C ALA A 167 0.37 -11.02 -7.23
N ALA A 168 -0.67 -10.41 -6.65
CA ALA A 168 -1.72 -9.72 -7.37
C ALA A 168 -1.48 -8.21 -7.24
N GLY A 169 -1.18 -7.54 -8.35
CA GLY A 169 -0.96 -6.10 -8.35
C GLY A 169 -2.21 -5.34 -7.93
N PHE A 170 -2.05 -4.36 -7.05
CA PHE A 170 -3.17 -3.64 -6.48
C PHE A 170 -3.15 -2.15 -6.82
N MET A 171 -2.07 -1.48 -6.51
CA MET A 171 -1.89 -0.06 -6.74
C MET A 171 -0.59 0.20 -7.50
N PHE A 172 -0.55 1.29 -8.24
CA PHE A 172 0.69 1.87 -8.70
C PHE A 172 0.65 3.38 -8.52
N GLY A 173 1.81 3.99 -8.40
CA GLY A 173 1.90 5.42 -8.20
C GLY A 173 3.29 5.94 -8.47
N ILE A 174 3.41 7.24 -8.35
CA ILE A 174 4.68 7.95 -8.50
C ILE A 174 4.93 8.78 -7.24
N THR A 175 6.15 9.22 -7.09
CA THR A 175 6.53 10.15 -6.02
C THR A 175 6.71 11.56 -6.58
N GLY A 176 6.51 12.54 -5.75
CA GLY A 176 6.65 13.94 -6.16
C GLY A 176 6.51 14.88 -4.98
N ILE A 177 6.23 16.13 -5.29
CA ILE A 177 6.13 17.21 -4.32
C ILE A 177 4.69 17.71 -4.26
N LEU A 178 4.04 17.47 -3.13
CA LEU A 178 2.77 18.10 -2.78
C LEU A 178 3.09 19.49 -2.24
N TYR A 179 2.44 20.53 -2.74
CA TYR A 179 2.77 21.91 -2.37
C TYR A 179 1.56 22.83 -2.36
N ASN A 180 1.68 23.93 -1.63
CA ASN A 180 0.68 24.99 -1.62
C ASN A 180 1.05 26.02 -2.71
N PRO A 181 0.24 26.16 -3.79
CA PRO A 181 0.57 27.02 -4.92
C PRO A 181 0.53 28.53 -4.59
N GLU A 182 -0.07 28.90 -3.47
CA GLU A 182 -0.03 30.29 -3.01
C GLU A 182 1.33 30.69 -2.39
N LYS A 183 2.14 29.70 -1.99
CA LYS A 183 3.39 29.92 -1.28
C LYS A 183 4.63 29.41 -2.04
N MET A 184 4.44 28.52 -2.97
CA MET A 184 5.49 27.93 -3.79
C MET A 184 5.01 27.85 -5.22
N THR A 185 5.86 28.19 -6.19
CA THR A 185 5.52 28.07 -7.61
C THR A 185 5.65 26.64 -8.10
N ALA A 186 4.98 26.30 -9.20
CA ALA A 186 5.12 25.00 -9.84
C ALA A 186 6.57 24.71 -10.25
N ASP A 187 7.30 25.72 -10.73
CA ASP A 187 8.70 25.57 -11.10
C ASP A 187 9.58 25.27 -9.88
N GLU A 188 9.31 25.92 -8.76
CA GLU A 188 10.04 25.65 -7.52
C GLU A 188 9.77 24.25 -6.99
N ALA A 189 8.53 23.77 -7.08
CA ALA A 189 8.14 22.44 -6.65
C ALA A 189 8.58 21.32 -7.62
N GLY A 190 8.84 21.66 -8.88
CA GLY A 190 9.11 20.72 -9.98
C GLY A 190 10.53 20.18 -10.04
N THR A 191 11.25 20.17 -8.94
CA THR A 191 12.63 19.65 -8.88
C THR A 191 12.92 19.06 -7.51
N TRP A 192 13.70 17.98 -7.46
CA TRP A 192 14.16 17.40 -6.21
C TRP A 192 15.04 18.36 -5.39
N THR A 193 15.62 19.36 -6.05
CA THR A 193 16.42 20.37 -5.35
C THR A 193 15.61 21.30 -4.45
N VAL A 194 14.28 21.28 -4.54
CA VAL A 194 13.42 22.04 -3.62
C VAL A 194 13.65 21.65 -2.17
N LEU A 195 14.00 20.40 -1.92
CA LEU A 195 14.24 19.89 -0.56
C LEU A 195 15.41 20.58 0.13
N ASN A 196 16.35 21.11 -0.65
CA ASN A 196 17.52 21.85 -0.16
C ASN A 196 17.46 23.34 -0.48
N ASN A 197 16.31 23.86 -0.89
CA ASN A 197 16.14 25.27 -1.23
C ASN A 197 16.02 26.10 0.06
N PRO A 198 16.98 27.00 0.36
CA PRO A 198 16.95 27.80 1.59
C PRO A 198 15.78 28.78 1.67
N LYS A 199 15.15 29.13 0.54
CA LYS A 199 13.94 29.95 0.52
C LYS A 199 12.81 29.32 1.33
N PHE A 200 12.77 27.99 1.38
CA PHE A 200 11.75 27.22 2.08
C PHE A 200 12.29 26.52 3.33
N ALA A 201 13.32 27.07 3.93
CA ALA A 201 13.91 26.51 5.15
C ALA A 201 12.86 26.32 6.24
N LYS A 202 12.83 25.11 6.81
CA LYS A 202 11.87 24.69 7.85
C LYS A 202 10.41 24.70 7.43
N GLN A 203 10.14 24.64 6.12
CA GLN A 203 8.78 24.69 5.57
C GLN A 203 8.45 23.47 4.69
N ILE A 204 9.32 22.46 4.65
CA ILE A 204 9.16 21.27 3.83
C ILE A 204 9.34 20.03 4.71
N THR A 205 8.56 18.98 4.45
CA THR A 205 8.79 17.66 5.02
C THR A 205 9.19 16.66 3.96
N ILE A 206 9.94 15.66 4.36
CA ILE A 206 10.45 14.58 3.50
C ILE A 206 10.13 13.23 4.12
N LYS A 207 9.98 12.19 3.30
CA LYS A 207 9.72 10.84 3.78
C LYS A 207 10.88 10.27 4.60
N ASP A 208 10.53 9.71 5.77
CA ASP A 208 11.47 9.05 6.67
C ASP A 208 11.64 7.58 6.32
N ASN A 209 12.16 7.34 5.12
CA ASN A 209 12.66 6.02 4.74
C ASN A 209 13.84 6.17 3.79
N VAL A 210 14.75 5.24 3.87
CA VAL A 210 16.01 5.32 3.14
C VAL A 210 15.81 5.25 1.63
N ARG A 211 14.83 4.49 1.16
CA ARG A 211 14.60 4.33 -0.27
C ARG A 211 14.15 5.63 -0.92
N ASP A 212 13.11 6.26 -0.37
CA ASP A 212 12.58 7.51 -0.93
C ASP A 212 13.56 8.67 -0.76
N SER A 213 14.17 8.82 0.40
CA SER A 213 15.12 9.89 0.65
C SER A 213 16.39 9.77 -0.21
N TYR A 214 16.90 8.55 -0.38
CA TYR A 214 18.04 8.29 -1.26
C TYR A 214 17.71 8.59 -2.72
N PHE A 215 16.52 8.18 -3.19
CA PHE A 215 16.07 8.49 -4.54
C PHE A 215 16.04 9.99 -4.80
N ALA A 216 15.45 10.77 -3.91
CA ALA A 216 15.40 12.22 -4.03
C ALA A 216 16.80 12.85 -4.04
N ALA A 217 17.69 12.37 -3.18
CA ALA A 217 19.07 12.84 -3.11
C ALA A 217 19.82 12.58 -4.42
N VAL A 218 19.73 11.37 -4.97
CA VAL A 218 20.37 11.03 -6.25
C VAL A 218 19.79 11.87 -7.38
N GLY A 219 18.46 12.04 -7.43
CA GLY A 219 17.81 12.90 -8.42
C GLY A 219 18.32 14.34 -8.37
N ALA A 220 18.46 14.90 -7.19
CA ALA A 220 19.01 16.25 -7.00
C ALA A 220 20.49 16.34 -7.38
N LEU A 221 21.30 15.36 -6.96
CA LEU A 221 22.73 15.31 -7.29
C LEU A 221 23.00 15.22 -8.79
N GLN A 222 22.17 14.48 -9.52
CA GLN A 222 22.33 14.21 -10.93
C GLN A 222 21.53 15.17 -11.83
N ARG A 223 20.96 16.23 -11.26
CA ARG A 223 20.08 17.14 -11.98
C ARG A 223 20.69 17.61 -13.31
N ASP A 224 21.94 18.06 -13.33
CA ASP A 224 22.54 18.61 -14.54
C ASP A 224 22.57 17.59 -15.67
N LYS A 225 22.91 16.34 -15.36
CA LYS A 225 22.90 15.25 -16.32
C LYS A 225 21.49 14.88 -16.74
N LEU A 226 20.59 14.74 -15.77
CA LEU A 226 19.21 14.30 -16.02
C LEU A 226 18.41 15.34 -16.80
N MET A 227 18.77 16.61 -16.72
CA MET A 227 18.14 17.71 -17.46
C MET A 227 18.79 17.99 -18.81
N ASP A 228 19.92 17.36 -19.11
CA ASP A 228 20.62 17.56 -20.39
C ASP A 228 19.82 16.98 -21.55
N THR A 229 19.50 17.81 -22.52
CA THR A 229 18.71 17.43 -23.71
C THR A 229 19.39 16.32 -24.51
N GLU A 230 20.72 16.38 -24.68
CA GLU A 230 21.46 15.34 -25.39
C GLU A 230 21.32 13.98 -24.71
N PHE A 231 21.44 13.96 -23.38
CA PHE A 231 21.23 12.73 -22.61
C PHE A 231 19.79 12.20 -22.76
N ARG A 232 18.79 13.07 -22.67
CA ARG A 232 17.37 12.69 -22.73
C ARG A 232 16.92 12.17 -24.09
N THR A 233 17.65 12.47 -25.15
CA THR A 233 17.30 12.06 -26.51
C THR A 233 18.06 10.80 -26.99
N GLN A 234 18.88 10.21 -26.13
CA GLN A 234 19.57 8.96 -26.47
C GLN A 234 18.61 7.78 -26.51
N ASP A 235 18.86 6.84 -27.42
CA ASP A 235 17.99 5.67 -27.61
C ASP A 235 17.85 4.81 -26.34
N ASP A 236 18.91 4.74 -25.53
CA ASP A 236 18.97 3.97 -24.30
C ASP A 236 18.77 4.83 -23.03
N TYR A 237 18.16 6.00 -23.18
CA TYR A 237 17.91 6.92 -22.07
C TYR A 237 17.28 6.24 -20.86
N SER A 238 16.22 5.44 -21.07
CA SER A 238 15.50 4.78 -19.97
C SER A 238 16.38 3.82 -19.18
N GLU A 239 17.26 3.09 -19.86
CA GLU A 239 18.20 2.17 -19.21
C GLU A 239 19.26 2.92 -18.41
N GLN A 240 19.84 3.95 -19.03
CA GLN A 240 20.83 4.80 -18.35
C GLN A 240 20.24 5.51 -17.14
N LEU A 241 18.99 5.99 -17.24
CA LEU A 241 18.30 6.61 -16.12
C LEU A 241 18.14 5.64 -14.94
N LYS A 242 17.73 4.40 -15.20
CA LYS A 242 17.65 3.36 -14.19
C LYS A 242 18.99 3.10 -13.51
N ASP A 243 20.05 3.00 -14.29
CA ASP A 243 21.41 2.77 -13.78
C ASP A 243 21.86 3.91 -12.87
N ILE A 244 21.60 5.16 -13.26
CA ILE A 244 21.93 6.33 -12.47
C ILE A 244 21.15 6.33 -11.15
N MET A 245 19.85 6.11 -11.21
CA MET A 245 18.99 6.20 -10.04
C MET A 245 19.13 5.00 -9.09
N ASN A 246 19.64 3.88 -9.56
CA ASN A 246 19.92 2.68 -8.77
C ASN A 246 21.41 2.56 -8.39
N ASP A 247 22.22 3.58 -8.65
CA ASP A 247 23.62 3.57 -8.31
C ASP A 247 23.83 3.60 -6.79
N VAL A 248 24.35 2.53 -6.25
CA VAL A 248 24.71 2.35 -4.84
C VAL A 248 26.21 2.21 -4.64
N SER A 249 27.00 2.77 -5.56
CA SER A 249 28.44 2.81 -5.41
C SER A 249 28.85 3.60 -4.15
N PRO A 250 30.00 3.29 -3.53
CA PRO A 250 30.46 4.04 -2.37
C PRO A 250 30.56 5.55 -2.59
N GLU A 251 30.94 5.97 -3.79
CA GLU A 251 31.00 7.39 -4.14
C GLU A 251 29.63 8.07 -4.14
N THR A 252 28.65 7.46 -4.79
CA THR A 252 27.28 8.01 -4.85
C THR A 252 26.62 7.98 -3.48
N ILE A 253 26.82 6.91 -2.71
CA ILE A 253 26.32 6.85 -1.33
C ILE A 253 26.91 7.99 -0.49
N ALA A 254 28.20 8.24 -0.56
CA ALA A 254 28.85 9.30 0.21
C ALA A 254 28.31 10.70 -0.17
N LYS A 255 28.19 10.98 -1.47
CA LYS A 255 27.63 12.25 -1.95
C LYS A 255 26.16 12.41 -1.54
N SER A 256 25.39 11.34 -1.63
CA SER A 256 23.97 11.35 -1.23
C SER A 256 23.83 11.58 0.28
N GLN A 257 24.68 10.99 1.08
CA GLN A 257 24.71 11.20 2.54
C GLN A 257 24.99 12.67 2.87
N ASP A 258 25.98 13.27 2.22
CA ASP A 258 26.31 14.70 2.42
C ASP A 258 25.12 15.60 2.04
N LEU A 259 24.49 15.33 0.90
CA LEU A 259 23.32 16.09 0.49
C LEU A 259 22.14 15.87 1.43
N LEU A 260 21.90 14.66 1.88
CA LEU A 260 20.82 14.37 2.83
C LEU A 260 21.04 15.05 4.17
N GLN A 261 22.31 15.23 4.59
CA GLN A 261 22.61 16.02 5.78
C GLN A 261 22.24 17.49 5.58
N ASP A 262 22.54 18.07 4.41
CA ASP A 262 22.14 19.44 4.07
C ASP A 262 20.61 19.57 3.98
N ILE A 263 19.93 18.59 3.38
CA ILE A 263 18.48 18.51 3.34
C ILE A 263 17.90 18.45 4.75
N LYS A 264 18.48 17.62 5.62
CA LYS A 264 18.04 17.52 7.01
C LYS A 264 18.13 18.85 7.75
N ASP A 265 19.17 19.62 7.49
CA ASP A 265 19.33 20.94 8.10
C ASP A 265 18.33 21.98 7.54
N ASN A 266 17.87 21.78 6.31
CA ASN A 266 16.95 22.68 5.63
C ASN A 266 15.47 22.39 5.90
N VAL A 267 15.05 21.11 5.94
CA VAL A 267 13.64 20.73 6.07
C VAL A 267 13.10 20.94 7.48
N TYR A 268 11.78 20.97 7.60
CA TYR A 268 11.10 21.00 8.89
C TYR A 268 11.31 19.67 9.62
N SER A 269 11.02 18.55 8.95
CA SER A 269 11.24 17.21 9.52
C SER A 269 11.20 16.12 8.45
N PHE A 270 11.69 14.95 8.83
CA PHE A 270 11.38 13.69 8.17
C PHE A 270 10.08 13.13 8.78
N GLU A 271 9.22 12.51 7.97
CA GLU A 271 7.93 12.01 8.41
C GLU A 271 7.49 10.78 7.60
N THR A 272 6.53 10.03 8.10
CA THR A 272 5.92 8.90 7.38
C THR A 272 4.48 9.22 6.98
N ASP A 273 3.62 9.57 7.94
CA ASP A 273 2.19 9.82 7.70
C ASP A 273 1.74 11.23 8.04
N SER A 274 2.48 11.97 8.86
CA SER A 274 2.08 13.31 9.32
C SER A 274 2.09 14.37 8.22
N GLY A 275 2.78 14.14 7.12
CA GLY A 275 2.93 15.10 6.03
C GLY A 275 1.59 15.54 5.43
N LYS A 276 0.63 14.65 5.31
CA LYS A 276 -0.71 14.99 4.80
C LYS A 276 -1.38 16.05 5.69
N ALA A 277 -1.45 15.79 6.98
CA ALA A 277 -2.04 16.72 7.94
C ALA A 277 -1.27 18.04 8.01
N ASP A 278 0.05 18.00 7.98
CA ASP A 278 0.91 19.19 7.99
C ASP A 278 0.68 20.08 6.76
N MET A 279 0.43 19.49 5.61
CA MET A 279 0.06 20.21 4.40
C MET A 279 -1.33 20.83 4.48
N ILE A 280 -2.32 20.09 4.96
CA ILE A 280 -3.71 20.55 5.07
C ILE A 280 -3.81 21.71 6.07
N THR A 281 -3.12 21.61 7.20
CA THR A 281 -3.15 22.65 8.25
C THR A 281 -2.25 23.85 7.95
N GLY A 282 -1.41 23.77 6.93
CA GLY A 282 -0.48 24.86 6.58
C GLY A 282 0.76 24.93 7.45
N LYS A 283 1.05 23.88 8.22
CA LYS A 283 2.26 23.81 9.04
C LYS A 283 3.53 23.79 8.18
N VAL A 284 3.45 23.18 7.02
CA VAL A 284 4.50 23.21 5.99
C VAL A 284 3.91 23.63 4.65
N VAL A 285 4.75 24.08 3.73
CA VAL A 285 4.32 24.55 2.39
C VAL A 285 4.51 23.51 1.31
N ALA A 286 5.32 22.49 1.55
CA ALA A 286 5.56 21.39 0.63
C ALA A 286 5.93 20.10 1.37
N ASN A 287 5.66 18.99 0.71
CA ASN A 287 5.90 17.66 1.25
C ASN A 287 6.31 16.70 0.12
N TYR A 288 7.41 15.98 0.32
CA TYR A 288 7.73 14.84 -0.54
C TYR A 288 6.71 13.73 -0.29
N GLN A 289 5.93 13.37 -1.30
CA GLN A 289 4.76 12.53 -1.11
C GLN A 289 4.56 11.52 -2.23
N TRP A 290 3.90 10.43 -1.90
CA TRP A 290 3.38 9.44 -2.85
C TRP A 290 2.09 9.98 -3.50
N SER A 291 1.89 9.69 -4.78
CA SER A 291 0.77 10.26 -5.54
C SER A 291 -0.61 9.93 -4.96
N GLY A 292 -0.82 8.72 -4.46
CA GLY A 292 -2.10 8.34 -3.84
C GLY A 292 -2.41 9.16 -2.59
N ASP A 293 -1.44 9.31 -1.71
CA ASP A 293 -1.58 10.14 -0.50
C ASP A 293 -1.68 11.63 -0.84
N ALA A 294 -1.04 12.07 -1.93
CA ALA A 294 -1.17 13.44 -2.41
C ALA A 294 -2.61 13.74 -2.86
N VAL A 295 -3.23 12.85 -3.62
CA VAL A 295 -4.63 12.98 -4.03
C VAL A 295 -5.56 13.06 -2.81
N TYR A 296 -5.37 12.16 -1.85
CA TYR A 296 -6.13 12.19 -0.60
C TYR A 296 -5.98 13.53 0.12
N ALA A 297 -4.77 14.01 0.28
CA ALA A 297 -4.51 15.30 0.95
C ALA A 297 -5.10 16.49 0.18
N MET A 298 -5.04 16.47 -1.15
CA MET A 298 -5.64 17.50 -1.99
C MET A 298 -7.16 17.55 -1.81
N ASP A 299 -7.83 16.39 -1.80
CA ASP A 299 -9.28 16.30 -1.60
C ASP A 299 -9.69 16.78 -0.21
N GLN A 300 -8.98 16.36 0.83
CA GLN A 300 -9.25 16.79 2.20
C GLN A 300 -9.00 18.31 2.40
N ALA A 301 -7.94 18.84 1.80
CA ALA A 301 -7.64 20.25 1.86
C ALA A 301 -8.73 21.10 1.17
N GLU A 302 -9.26 20.64 0.05
CA GLU A 302 -10.34 21.33 -0.67
C GLU A 302 -11.59 21.46 0.19
N GLU A 303 -11.94 20.44 0.97
CA GLU A 303 -13.04 20.50 1.95
C GLU A 303 -12.82 21.62 2.98
N ASP A 304 -11.57 21.88 3.34
CA ASP A 304 -11.19 22.96 4.27
C ASP A 304 -10.94 24.32 3.56
N GLY A 305 -11.21 24.39 2.26
CA GLY A 305 -11.01 25.61 1.47
C GLY A 305 -9.54 25.90 1.11
N VAL A 306 -8.67 24.89 1.20
CA VAL A 306 -7.26 25.00 0.87
C VAL A 306 -6.99 24.26 -0.44
N LYS A 307 -6.35 24.96 -1.39
CA LYS A 307 -5.91 24.34 -2.64
C LYS A 307 -4.46 23.89 -2.52
N LEU A 308 -4.24 22.61 -2.79
CA LEU A 308 -2.92 22.01 -2.93
C LEU A 308 -2.74 21.49 -4.36
N ASP A 309 -1.50 21.47 -4.83
CA ASP A 309 -1.11 20.91 -6.12
C ASP A 309 0.00 19.86 -5.92
N PHE A 310 0.17 19.00 -6.92
CA PHE A 310 1.21 17.98 -6.93
C PHE A 310 2.12 18.18 -8.14
N ALA A 311 3.41 18.30 -7.91
CA ALA A 311 4.41 18.44 -8.95
C ALA A 311 5.24 17.17 -9.08
N VAL A 312 5.44 16.73 -10.32
CA VAL A 312 6.38 15.65 -10.62
C VAL A 312 7.73 16.31 -10.94
N PRO A 313 8.79 16.00 -10.18
CA PRO A 313 10.10 16.58 -10.43
C PRO A 313 10.61 16.29 -11.84
N GLU A 314 11.16 17.31 -12.45
CA GLU A 314 11.61 17.28 -13.85
C GLU A 314 12.72 16.27 -14.11
N GLU A 315 13.57 16.03 -13.12
CA GLU A 315 14.70 15.12 -13.26
C GLU A 315 14.22 13.69 -13.53
N CYS A 316 13.33 13.20 -12.72
CA CYS A 316 12.73 11.88 -12.81
C CYS A 316 11.76 11.67 -11.64
N THR A 317 10.95 10.62 -11.74
CA THR A 317 10.14 10.15 -10.63
C THR A 317 10.32 8.66 -10.43
N ASN A 318 10.06 8.20 -9.21
CA ASN A 318 10.00 6.78 -8.89
C ASN A 318 8.58 6.26 -9.17
N LEU A 319 8.48 5.25 -10.03
CA LEU A 319 7.25 4.51 -10.26
C LEU A 319 7.26 3.29 -9.34
N TYR A 320 6.24 3.15 -8.53
CA TYR A 320 6.11 2.02 -7.61
C TYR A 320 4.82 1.24 -7.86
N PHE A 321 4.86 -0.05 -7.55
CA PHE A 321 3.70 -0.95 -7.60
C PHE A 321 3.57 -1.62 -6.24
N ASP A 322 2.36 -1.70 -5.73
CA ASP A 322 2.04 -2.49 -4.56
C ASP A 322 1.19 -3.67 -4.97
N GLY A 323 1.40 -4.80 -4.33
CA GLY A 323 0.68 -6.01 -4.66
C GLY A 323 0.42 -6.88 -3.44
N TRP A 324 -0.70 -7.60 -3.48
CA TRP A 324 -1.06 -8.55 -2.45
C TRP A 324 -0.26 -9.83 -2.60
N VAL A 325 0.37 -10.26 -1.53
CA VAL A 325 1.11 -11.53 -1.47
C VAL A 325 0.72 -12.30 -0.21
N MET A 326 0.67 -13.63 -0.35
CA MET A 326 0.45 -14.53 0.78
C MET A 326 1.78 -14.96 1.36
N LEU A 327 1.90 -14.95 2.67
CA LEU A 327 3.10 -15.41 3.37
C LEU A 327 2.99 -16.89 3.69
N LYS A 328 4.03 -17.63 3.32
CA LYS A 328 4.08 -19.09 3.43
C LYS A 328 3.90 -19.56 4.88
N ASN A 329 4.54 -18.90 5.84
CA ASN A 329 4.46 -19.26 7.24
C ASN A 329 3.09 -18.96 7.88
N GLY A 330 2.38 -17.94 7.37
CA GLY A 330 1.03 -17.64 7.82
C GLY A 330 0.00 -18.61 7.28
N ILE A 331 0.03 -18.85 5.97
CA ILE A 331 -0.85 -19.82 5.32
C ILE A 331 -0.60 -21.24 5.85
N ASP A 332 0.66 -21.62 5.99
CA ASP A 332 1.10 -22.86 6.64
C ASP A 332 0.36 -24.12 6.16
N GLY A 333 0.15 -24.22 4.84
CA GLY A 333 -0.53 -25.35 4.23
C GLY A 333 -2.04 -25.44 4.52
N ASP A 334 -2.63 -24.43 5.15
CA ASP A 334 -4.06 -24.40 5.43
C ASP A 334 -4.84 -23.93 4.19
N ALA A 335 -5.49 -24.89 3.52
CA ALA A 335 -6.24 -24.62 2.30
C ALA A 335 -7.41 -23.65 2.50
N ASP A 336 -8.06 -23.70 3.65
CA ASP A 336 -9.18 -22.81 3.96
C ASP A 336 -8.71 -21.37 4.16
N ARG A 337 -7.58 -21.20 4.81
CA ARG A 337 -6.96 -19.89 5.00
C ARG A 337 -6.48 -19.32 3.66
N LYS A 338 -5.87 -20.13 2.83
CA LYS A 338 -5.45 -19.73 1.49
C LYS A 338 -6.63 -19.29 0.64
N GLN A 339 -7.73 -20.03 0.67
CA GLN A 339 -8.94 -19.66 -0.06
C GLN A 339 -9.51 -18.33 0.43
N ALA A 340 -9.54 -18.10 1.74
CA ALA A 340 -9.99 -16.84 2.30
C ALA A 340 -9.08 -15.68 1.90
N ALA A 341 -7.76 -15.89 1.90
CA ALA A 341 -6.79 -14.87 1.48
C ALA A 341 -6.98 -14.51 0.01
N GLU A 342 -7.12 -15.47 -0.88
CA GLU A 342 -7.36 -15.22 -2.31
C GLU A 342 -8.71 -14.55 -2.55
N ALA A 343 -9.73 -14.92 -1.80
CA ALA A 343 -11.04 -14.27 -1.85
C ALA A 343 -10.98 -12.82 -1.37
N PHE A 344 -10.17 -12.53 -0.35
CA PHE A 344 -9.95 -11.15 0.10
C PHE A 344 -9.32 -10.29 -0.98
N ILE A 345 -8.29 -10.80 -1.66
CA ILE A 345 -7.66 -10.09 -2.79
C ILE A 345 -8.72 -9.77 -3.85
N ASN A 346 -9.53 -10.75 -4.21
CA ASN A 346 -10.60 -10.55 -5.19
C ASN A 346 -11.61 -9.49 -4.72
N PHE A 347 -11.98 -9.51 -3.47
CA PHE A 347 -13.00 -8.61 -2.93
C PHE A 347 -12.55 -7.15 -2.94
N VAL A 348 -11.28 -6.88 -2.65
CA VAL A 348 -10.74 -5.52 -2.61
C VAL A 348 -10.27 -4.99 -3.97
N SER A 349 -10.27 -5.85 -4.99
CA SER A 349 -9.79 -5.48 -6.33
C SER A 349 -10.89 -4.79 -7.20
#